data_2c7e782cd8bf5c921b7443e2bb22071a
#
_entry.id   2c7e782cd8bf5c921b7443e2bb22071a
#
_cell.length_a   1.000
_cell.length_b   1.000
_cell.length_c   1.000
_cell.angle_alpha   90.00
_cell.angle_beta   90.00
_cell.angle_gamma   90.00
#
_symmetry.space_group_name_H-M   'P 1'
#
loop_
_entity.id
_entity.type
_entity.pdbx_description
1 polymer ?
#
loop_
_entity_poly.entity_id
_entity_poly.type
_entity_poly.pdbx_seq_one_letter_code
_entity_poly.pdbx_strand_id
1 'polypeptide(L)'
;METEKKNGRGKKEVSLLGLFGKKFLEETQGKLAEATGISFFIIDYKGEPVTKGEQEEDFCEKRKEEDIRCRECQITRAFAAAKSAIKNCPYIFTCPNGLVHMAIPIVVNNQYIGAIIGGPIRCEKKALKDSELGDTEQERKAFLDKLGEETEYQNITSFTEKRVAAVADMVFLLFKEMGVKETTAIKLGALEHKEVHLSDIRKRNKLLEDKVSQLEYELLKGKLPKQFMLNL
;
A
#
# COMPACT_ATOMS: atom_id res chain seq x y z
N MET A 1 39.50 -9.16 19.55
CA MET A 1 38.84 -8.00 18.96
C MET A 1 37.42 -8.41 18.59
N GLU A 2 36.52 -8.27 19.55
CA GLU A 2 35.09 -8.57 19.37
C GLU A 2 34.41 -7.31 18.83
N THR A 3 33.84 -7.43 17.65
CA THR A 3 33.06 -6.35 17.01
C THR A 3 31.64 -6.37 17.57
N GLU A 4 31.31 -5.38 18.37
CA GLU A 4 29.95 -5.11 18.83
C GLU A 4 28.99 -4.96 17.64
N LYS A 5 28.04 -5.89 17.54
CA LYS A 5 26.86 -5.74 16.67
C LYS A 5 25.95 -4.67 17.28
N LYS A 6 25.96 -3.47 16.73
CA LYS A 6 24.95 -2.44 16.99
C LYS A 6 23.57 -2.98 16.59
N ASN A 7 22.73 -3.25 17.58
CA ASN A 7 21.31 -3.51 17.45
C ASN A 7 20.60 -2.24 16.94
N GLY A 8 20.51 -2.11 15.61
CA GLY A 8 19.61 -1.16 14.99
C GLY A 8 18.17 -1.63 15.26
N ARG A 9 17.42 -0.93 16.11
CA ARG A 9 15.95 -1.06 16.22
C ARG A 9 15.36 -0.72 14.85
N GLY A 10 15.22 -1.73 13.97
CA GLY A 10 14.53 -1.60 12.70
C GLY A 10 13.09 -1.17 12.97
N LYS A 11 12.70 -0.01 12.47
CA LYS A 11 11.27 0.32 12.32
C LYS A 11 10.66 -0.87 11.58
N LYS A 12 9.69 -1.54 12.21
CA LYS A 12 8.93 -2.60 11.58
C LYS A 12 8.30 -2.00 10.32
N GLU A 13 8.76 -2.44 9.16
CA GLU A 13 8.29 -1.94 7.88
C GLU A 13 6.80 -2.27 7.78
N VAL A 14 5.98 -1.25 7.59
CA VAL A 14 4.53 -1.40 7.49
C VAL A 14 4.23 -2.05 6.16
N SER A 15 3.78 -3.29 6.16
CA SER A 15 3.44 -4.04 4.94
C SER A 15 1.94 -4.27 4.82
N LEU A 16 1.44 -4.39 3.58
CA LEU A 16 0.04 -4.70 3.30
C LEU A 16 -0.43 -5.97 4.04
N LEU A 17 0.37 -7.04 3.94
CA LEU A 17 0.04 -8.31 4.59
C LEU A 17 0.07 -8.23 6.11
N GLY A 18 0.96 -7.41 6.67
CA GLY A 18 1.06 -7.21 8.11
C GLY A 18 -0.09 -6.42 8.70
N LEU A 19 -0.70 -5.51 7.93
CA LEU A 19 -1.82 -4.69 8.36
C LEU A 19 -3.17 -5.36 8.13
N PHE A 20 -3.39 -5.83 6.92
CA PHE A 20 -4.73 -6.28 6.51
C PHE A 20 -4.87 -7.81 6.51
N GLY A 21 -3.76 -8.55 6.42
CA GLY A 21 -3.77 -9.99 6.23
C GLY A 21 -4.18 -10.41 4.81
N LYS A 22 -3.59 -11.50 4.32
CA LYS A 22 -3.79 -11.96 2.94
C LYS A 22 -5.25 -12.31 2.63
N LYS A 23 -5.90 -13.05 3.53
CA LYS A 23 -7.29 -13.49 3.36
C LYS A 23 -8.26 -12.31 3.18
N PHE A 24 -8.12 -11.27 4.01
CA PHE A 24 -8.96 -10.08 3.90
C PHE A 24 -8.77 -9.35 2.57
N LEU A 25 -7.52 -9.23 2.10
CA LEU A 25 -7.22 -8.60 0.81
C LEU A 25 -7.82 -9.39 -0.36
N GLU A 26 -7.70 -10.73 -0.34
CA GLU A 26 -8.28 -11.61 -1.37
C GLU A 26 -9.81 -11.59 -1.35
N GLU A 27 -10.44 -11.64 -0.18
CA GLU A 27 -11.91 -11.52 -0.05
C GLU A 27 -12.42 -10.17 -0.56
N THR A 28 -11.73 -9.08 -0.21
CA THR A 28 -12.11 -7.74 -0.65
C THR A 28 -12.03 -7.59 -2.16
N GLN A 29 -10.92 -8.05 -2.78
CA GLN A 29 -10.77 -7.97 -4.23
C GLN A 29 -11.80 -8.85 -4.95
N GLY A 30 -12.10 -10.06 -4.44
CA GLY A 30 -13.12 -10.93 -5.02
C GLY A 30 -14.51 -10.30 -4.97
N LYS A 31 -14.89 -9.69 -3.85
CA LYS A 31 -16.17 -8.97 -3.74
C LYS A 31 -16.26 -7.74 -4.63
N LEU A 32 -15.15 -7.02 -4.80
CA LEU A 32 -15.09 -5.91 -5.76
C LEU A 32 -15.25 -6.42 -7.20
N ALA A 33 -14.60 -7.53 -7.56
CA ALA A 33 -14.72 -8.13 -8.88
C ALA A 33 -16.17 -8.60 -9.15
N GLU A 34 -16.81 -9.30 -8.21
CA GLU A 34 -18.19 -9.73 -8.29
C GLU A 34 -19.16 -8.54 -8.47
N ALA A 35 -18.98 -7.47 -7.69
CA ALA A 35 -19.88 -6.32 -7.72
C ALA A 35 -19.72 -5.44 -8.97
N THR A 36 -18.52 -5.35 -9.54
CA THR A 36 -18.21 -4.42 -10.63
C THR A 36 -18.11 -5.08 -11.99
N GLY A 37 -17.83 -6.38 -12.04
CA GLY A 37 -17.46 -7.12 -13.24
C GLY A 37 -16.05 -6.78 -13.76
N ILE A 38 -15.18 -6.24 -12.89
CA ILE A 38 -13.80 -5.88 -13.20
C ILE A 38 -12.88 -6.74 -12.33
N SER A 39 -11.89 -7.38 -12.91
CA SER A 39 -10.87 -8.09 -12.15
C SER A 39 -9.99 -7.11 -11.37
N PHE A 40 -9.61 -7.48 -10.15
CA PHE A 40 -8.71 -6.71 -9.30
C PHE A 40 -7.58 -7.58 -8.77
N PHE A 41 -6.43 -6.98 -8.55
CA PHE A 41 -5.33 -7.57 -7.79
C PHE A 41 -4.55 -6.48 -7.06
N ILE A 42 -3.78 -6.87 -6.06
CA ILE A 42 -3.06 -5.93 -5.19
C ILE A 42 -1.57 -6.12 -5.40
N ILE A 43 -0.87 -5.00 -5.55
CA ILE A 43 0.59 -4.93 -5.63
C ILE A 43 1.15 -4.20 -4.41
N ASP A 44 2.37 -4.54 -4.03
CA ASP A 44 3.10 -3.81 -3.00
C ASP A 44 3.68 -2.48 -3.55
N TYR A 45 4.40 -1.75 -2.69
CA TYR A 45 5.03 -0.48 -3.06
C TYR A 45 6.14 -0.62 -4.13
N LYS A 46 6.65 -1.84 -4.37
CA LYS A 46 7.62 -2.16 -5.43
C LYS A 46 6.96 -2.52 -6.75
N GLY A 47 5.63 -2.72 -6.75
CA GLY A 47 4.87 -3.19 -7.90
C GLY A 47 4.77 -4.71 -8.01
N GLU A 48 5.24 -5.44 -6.97
CA GLU A 48 5.16 -6.90 -6.95
C GLU A 48 3.76 -7.37 -6.51
N PRO A 49 3.20 -8.41 -7.15
CA PRO A 49 1.88 -8.92 -6.80
C PRO A 49 1.84 -9.48 -5.37
N VAL A 50 0.93 -8.95 -4.55
CA VAL A 50 0.61 -9.45 -3.20
C VAL A 50 -0.51 -10.48 -3.23
N THR A 51 -1.50 -10.23 -4.10
CA THR A 51 -2.60 -11.15 -4.36
C THR A 51 -2.64 -11.51 -5.84
N LYS A 52 -3.25 -12.65 -6.17
CA LYS A 52 -3.52 -13.02 -7.56
C LYS A 52 -4.90 -12.52 -7.95
N GLY A 53 -5.08 -12.02 -9.17
CA GLY A 53 -6.40 -11.80 -9.73
C GLY A 53 -7.14 -13.13 -9.87
N GLU A 54 -8.41 -13.20 -9.47
CA GLU A 54 -9.20 -14.44 -9.59
C GLU A 54 -9.53 -14.79 -11.04
N GLN A 55 -9.42 -13.82 -11.93
CA GLN A 55 -9.63 -13.98 -13.37
C GLN A 55 -8.50 -13.23 -14.08
N GLU A 56 -7.40 -13.90 -14.34
CA GLU A 56 -6.53 -13.44 -15.41
C GLU A 56 -7.29 -13.69 -16.70
N GLU A 57 -7.69 -12.64 -17.40
CA GLU A 57 -8.38 -12.74 -18.66
C GLU A 57 -7.49 -13.53 -19.64
N ASP A 58 -8.09 -14.48 -20.36
CA ASP A 58 -7.40 -15.35 -21.34
C ASP A 58 -6.51 -14.55 -22.31
N PHE A 59 -6.97 -13.36 -22.68
CA PHE A 59 -6.19 -12.42 -23.50
C PHE A 59 -4.85 -12.06 -22.88
N CYS A 60 -4.82 -11.74 -21.57
CA CYS A 60 -3.59 -11.35 -20.89
C CYS A 60 -2.68 -12.56 -20.65
N GLU A 61 -3.23 -13.75 -20.37
CA GLU A 61 -2.45 -14.97 -20.22
C GLU A 61 -1.76 -15.35 -21.53
N LYS A 62 -2.51 -15.39 -22.64
CA LYS A 62 -1.95 -15.64 -23.97
C LYS A 62 -0.80 -14.68 -24.31
N ARG A 63 -0.95 -13.38 -24.00
CA ARG A 63 0.10 -12.39 -24.21
C ARG A 63 1.33 -12.61 -23.34
N LYS A 64 1.16 -13.16 -22.13
CA LYS A 64 2.27 -13.54 -21.25
C LYS A 64 3.02 -14.77 -21.80
N GLU A 65 2.29 -15.78 -22.25
CA GLU A 65 2.89 -16.99 -22.83
C GLU A 65 3.70 -16.70 -24.08
N GLU A 66 3.24 -15.76 -24.90
CA GLU A 66 3.93 -15.28 -26.09
C GLU A 66 5.02 -14.25 -25.80
N ASP A 67 5.25 -13.91 -24.51
CA ASP A 67 6.18 -12.86 -24.04
C ASP A 67 6.00 -11.48 -24.71
N ILE A 68 4.79 -11.25 -25.27
CA ILE A 68 4.47 -10.01 -25.95
C ILE A 68 4.20 -8.92 -24.91
N ARG A 69 5.15 -7.99 -24.79
CA ARG A 69 5.03 -6.79 -23.94
C ARG A 69 4.71 -7.06 -22.46
N CYS A 70 4.96 -8.27 -21.96
CA CYS A 70 4.69 -8.60 -20.57
C CYS A 70 5.48 -7.69 -19.60
N ARG A 71 6.75 -7.45 -19.88
CA ARG A 71 7.60 -6.54 -19.10
C ARG A 71 7.10 -5.10 -19.14
N GLU A 72 6.67 -4.62 -20.30
CA GLU A 72 6.10 -3.28 -20.47
C GLU A 72 4.81 -3.11 -19.65
N CYS A 73 3.95 -4.14 -19.60
CA CYS A 73 2.76 -4.14 -18.76
C CYS A 73 3.09 -4.01 -17.27
N GLN A 74 4.09 -4.71 -16.77
CA GLN A 74 4.53 -4.61 -15.37
C GLN A 74 5.05 -3.20 -15.05
N ILE A 75 5.91 -2.66 -15.91
CA ILE A 75 6.45 -1.30 -15.75
C ILE A 75 5.33 -0.27 -15.76
N THR A 76 4.40 -0.37 -16.70
CA THR A 76 3.26 0.55 -16.83
C THR A 76 2.37 0.52 -15.58
N ARG A 77 2.10 -0.66 -15.01
CA ARG A 77 1.33 -0.82 -13.77
C ARG A 77 2.06 -0.20 -12.57
N ALA A 78 3.34 -0.49 -12.40
CA ALA A 78 4.14 0.07 -11.30
C ALA A 78 4.22 1.60 -11.40
N PHE A 79 4.43 2.14 -12.60
CA PHE A 79 4.42 3.58 -12.86
C PHE A 79 3.05 4.21 -12.54
N ALA A 80 1.96 3.60 -13.00
CA ALA A 80 0.61 4.07 -12.74
C ALA A 80 0.28 4.08 -11.25
N ALA A 81 0.69 3.04 -10.51
CA ALA A 81 0.53 2.94 -9.08
C ALA A 81 1.30 4.04 -8.34
N ALA A 82 2.56 4.26 -8.68
CA ALA A 82 3.35 5.35 -8.13
C ALA A 82 2.73 6.73 -8.42
N LYS A 83 2.27 6.94 -9.64
CA LYS A 83 1.61 8.18 -10.06
C LYS A 83 0.30 8.43 -9.30
N SER A 84 -0.49 7.38 -9.06
CA SER A 84 -1.70 7.45 -8.25
C SER A 84 -1.38 7.82 -6.79
N ALA A 85 -0.32 7.24 -6.23
CA ALA A 85 0.14 7.54 -4.86
C ALA A 85 0.60 9.00 -4.70
N ILE A 86 1.39 9.51 -5.64
CA ILE A 86 1.87 10.91 -5.64
C ILE A 86 0.69 11.89 -5.69
N LYS A 87 -0.31 11.59 -6.52
CA LYS A 87 -1.50 12.45 -6.67
C LYS A 87 -2.55 12.21 -5.59
N ASN A 88 -2.42 11.14 -4.82
CA ASN A 88 -3.40 10.66 -3.86
C ASN A 88 -4.83 10.57 -4.45
N CYS A 89 -4.92 10.02 -5.65
CA CYS A 89 -6.18 9.81 -6.38
C CYS A 89 -6.04 8.62 -7.34
N PRO A 90 -7.14 8.02 -7.82
CA PRO A 90 -7.09 7.01 -8.86
C PRO A 90 -6.38 7.49 -10.11
N TYR A 91 -5.62 6.61 -10.74
CA TYR A 91 -5.00 6.86 -12.03
C TYR A 91 -5.47 5.84 -13.06
N ILE A 92 -6.21 6.30 -14.06
CA ILE A 92 -6.72 5.48 -15.15
C ILE A 92 -5.75 5.56 -16.31
N PHE A 93 -5.30 4.41 -16.80
CA PHE A 93 -4.28 4.31 -17.86
C PHE A 93 -4.61 3.21 -18.83
N THR A 94 -4.02 3.28 -20.02
CA THR A 94 -4.08 2.23 -21.03
C THR A 94 -2.78 1.45 -21.02
N CYS A 95 -2.85 0.13 -20.97
CA CYS A 95 -1.69 -0.73 -21.05
C CYS A 95 -1.17 -0.84 -22.49
N PRO A 96 0.07 -1.31 -22.72
CA PRO A 96 0.63 -1.47 -24.08
C PRO A 96 -0.19 -2.36 -25.03
N ASN A 97 -1.08 -3.18 -24.48
CA ASN A 97 -1.99 -4.03 -25.24
C ASN A 97 -3.38 -3.40 -25.47
N GLY A 98 -3.54 -2.09 -25.31
CA GLY A 98 -4.78 -1.37 -25.65
C GLY A 98 -5.91 -1.48 -24.63
N LEU A 99 -5.69 -2.14 -23.49
CA LEU A 99 -6.70 -2.30 -22.43
C LEU A 99 -6.56 -1.25 -21.35
N VAL A 100 -7.69 -0.78 -20.86
CA VAL A 100 -7.74 0.23 -19.80
C VAL A 100 -7.65 -0.45 -18.44
N HIS A 101 -6.88 0.14 -17.56
CA HIS A 101 -6.71 -0.23 -16.17
C HIS A 101 -6.87 0.99 -15.26
N MET A 102 -7.08 0.72 -13.98
CA MET A 102 -7.06 1.73 -12.92
C MET A 102 -6.06 1.34 -11.83
N ALA A 103 -5.27 2.28 -11.37
CA ALA A 103 -4.40 2.12 -10.22
C ALA A 103 -4.95 2.98 -9.07
N ILE A 104 -5.21 2.37 -7.93
CA ILE A 104 -5.76 3.00 -6.74
C ILE A 104 -4.75 2.84 -5.61
N PRO A 105 -4.23 3.94 -5.02
CA PRO A 105 -3.17 3.86 -4.03
C PRO A 105 -3.71 3.41 -2.67
N ILE A 106 -2.93 2.61 -1.96
CA ILE A 106 -3.16 2.24 -0.56
C ILE A 106 -2.14 2.99 0.28
N VAL A 107 -2.63 3.95 1.07
CA VAL A 107 -1.80 4.82 1.90
C VAL A 107 -2.20 4.67 3.36
N VAL A 108 -1.24 4.35 4.22
CA VAL A 108 -1.42 4.21 5.67
C VAL A 108 -0.37 5.05 6.37
N ASN A 109 -0.78 5.86 7.33
CA ASN A 109 0.10 6.76 8.08
C ASN A 109 1.00 7.63 7.19
N ASN A 110 0.43 8.18 6.11
CA ASN A 110 1.12 8.96 5.06
C ASN A 110 2.23 8.20 4.32
N GLN A 111 2.22 6.88 4.36
CA GLN A 111 3.14 6.04 3.61
C GLN A 111 2.37 5.28 2.53
N TYR A 112 2.85 5.36 1.31
CA TYR A 112 2.39 4.49 0.23
C TYR A 112 2.93 3.08 0.49
N ILE A 113 2.01 2.12 0.66
CA ILE A 113 2.35 0.72 0.98
C ILE A 113 2.00 -0.24 -0.15
N GLY A 114 1.28 0.23 -1.15
CA GLY A 114 0.90 -0.55 -2.33
C GLY A 114 -0.30 0.03 -3.03
N ALA A 115 -0.80 -0.67 -4.05
CA ALA A 115 -1.97 -0.27 -4.81
C ALA A 115 -2.85 -1.45 -5.16
N ILE A 116 -4.15 -1.18 -5.35
CA ILE A 116 -5.06 -2.09 -6.02
C ILE A 116 -5.12 -1.71 -7.51
N ILE A 117 -4.95 -2.70 -8.37
CA ILE A 117 -5.02 -2.56 -9.81
C ILE A 117 -6.33 -3.19 -10.29
N GLY A 118 -7.17 -2.41 -10.95
CA GLY A 118 -8.41 -2.90 -11.58
C GLY A 118 -8.26 -2.94 -13.09
N GLY A 119 -8.82 -3.95 -13.72
CA GLY A 119 -8.75 -4.23 -15.15
C GLY A 119 -8.24 -5.65 -15.41
N PRO A 120 -8.23 -6.09 -16.68
CA PRO A 120 -8.38 -5.31 -17.91
C PRO A 120 -9.82 -4.90 -18.24
N ILE A 121 -9.99 -3.77 -18.94
CA ILE A 121 -11.27 -3.22 -19.36
C ILE A 121 -11.16 -2.74 -20.80
N ARG A 122 -12.13 -3.04 -21.64
CA ARG A 122 -12.26 -2.39 -22.94
C ARG A 122 -12.92 -1.01 -22.76
N CYS A 123 -12.23 0.02 -23.16
CA CYS A 123 -12.75 1.39 -23.18
C CYS A 123 -12.19 2.14 -24.38
N GLU A 124 -12.84 2.00 -25.51
CA GLU A 124 -12.35 2.51 -26.80
C GLU A 124 -12.04 4.00 -26.77
N LYS A 125 -12.92 4.82 -26.19
CA LYS A 125 -12.69 6.28 -26.09
C LYS A 125 -11.43 6.63 -25.30
N LYS A 126 -11.11 5.88 -24.24
CA LYS A 126 -9.90 6.12 -23.46
C LYS A 126 -8.67 5.63 -24.21
N ALA A 127 -8.76 4.45 -24.82
CA ALA A 127 -7.68 3.88 -25.62
C ALA A 127 -7.32 4.76 -26.81
N LEU A 128 -8.32 5.32 -27.52
CA LEU A 128 -8.08 6.26 -28.62
C LEU A 128 -7.37 7.55 -28.23
N LYS A 129 -7.47 7.96 -26.96
CA LYS A 129 -6.78 9.15 -26.43
C LYS A 129 -5.34 8.87 -26.02
N ASP A 130 -4.93 7.62 -26.00
CA ASP A 130 -3.64 7.20 -25.43
C ASP A 130 -2.55 7.17 -26.51
N SER A 131 -1.51 7.98 -26.35
CA SER A 131 -0.41 8.08 -27.29
C SER A 131 0.48 6.83 -27.36
N GLU A 132 0.44 5.97 -26.33
CA GLU A 132 1.26 4.74 -26.29
C GLU A 132 0.82 3.70 -27.33
N LEU A 133 -0.38 3.82 -27.88
CA LEU A 133 -0.92 2.92 -28.92
C LEU A 133 -0.59 3.38 -30.35
N GLY A 134 -0.10 4.59 -30.53
CA GLY A 134 0.25 5.20 -31.80
C GLY A 134 0.22 6.72 -31.70
N ASP A 135 1.01 7.39 -32.55
CA ASP A 135 1.17 8.84 -32.51
C ASP A 135 -0.07 9.56 -33.02
N THR A 136 -0.79 8.95 -33.96
CA THR A 136 -2.00 9.50 -34.55
C THR A 136 -3.25 8.75 -34.12
N GLU A 137 -4.42 9.42 -34.19
CA GLU A 137 -5.70 8.78 -33.92
C GLU A 137 -6.01 7.63 -34.89
N GLN A 138 -5.59 7.79 -36.16
CA GLN A 138 -5.77 6.72 -37.15
C GLN A 138 -4.96 5.49 -36.84
N GLU A 139 -3.70 5.63 -36.39
CA GLU A 139 -2.85 4.50 -35.98
C GLU A 139 -3.45 3.79 -34.75
N ARG A 140 -3.90 4.57 -33.76
CA ARG A 140 -4.55 4.01 -32.57
C ARG A 140 -5.84 3.26 -32.93
N LYS A 141 -6.63 3.81 -33.85
CA LYS A 141 -7.85 3.15 -34.32
C LYS A 141 -7.53 1.85 -35.08
N ALA A 142 -6.58 1.87 -36.00
CA ALA A 142 -6.16 0.67 -36.73
C ALA A 142 -5.64 -0.43 -35.79
N PHE A 143 -4.92 -0.05 -34.74
CA PHE A 143 -4.48 -0.99 -33.70
C PHE A 143 -5.67 -1.62 -32.93
N LEU A 144 -6.66 -0.82 -32.54
CA LEU A 144 -7.85 -1.32 -31.83
C LEU A 144 -8.75 -2.15 -32.72
N ASP A 145 -8.88 -1.80 -34.00
CA ASP A 145 -9.65 -2.56 -34.99
C ASP A 145 -9.04 -3.97 -35.15
N LYS A 146 -7.71 -4.06 -35.23
CA LYS A 146 -7.00 -5.35 -35.28
C LYS A 146 -7.19 -6.16 -33.99
N LEU A 147 -7.15 -5.55 -32.81
CA LEU A 147 -7.45 -6.24 -31.56
C LEU A 147 -8.91 -6.70 -31.52
N GLY A 148 -9.82 -5.94 -32.10
CA GLY A 148 -11.24 -6.27 -32.18
C GLY A 148 -11.55 -7.55 -32.97
N GLU A 149 -10.62 -8.04 -33.78
CA GLU A 149 -10.73 -9.33 -34.48
C GLU A 149 -10.41 -10.53 -33.56
N GLU A 150 -9.75 -10.30 -32.42
CA GLU A 150 -9.37 -11.34 -31.46
C GLU A 150 -10.55 -11.69 -30.53
N THR A 151 -10.96 -12.96 -30.49
CA THR A 151 -12.10 -13.43 -29.68
C THR A 151 -11.85 -13.17 -28.19
N GLU A 152 -10.65 -13.39 -27.72
CA GLU A 152 -10.24 -13.18 -26.32
C GLU A 152 -10.37 -11.71 -25.92
N TYR A 153 -10.02 -10.79 -26.83
CA TYR A 153 -10.21 -9.35 -26.60
C TYR A 153 -11.70 -8.98 -26.53
N GLN A 154 -12.54 -9.60 -27.36
CA GLN A 154 -13.99 -9.36 -27.36
C GLN A 154 -14.66 -9.81 -26.06
N ASN A 155 -14.16 -10.86 -25.42
CA ASN A 155 -14.67 -11.39 -24.17
C ASN A 155 -14.41 -10.48 -22.97
N ILE A 156 -13.45 -9.56 -23.07
CA ILE A 156 -13.15 -8.62 -21.98
C ILE A 156 -14.32 -7.64 -21.80
N THR A 157 -14.70 -7.41 -20.55
CA THR A 157 -15.78 -6.49 -20.19
C THR A 157 -15.55 -5.09 -20.75
N SER A 158 -16.57 -4.53 -21.40
CA SER A 158 -16.51 -3.16 -21.97
C SER A 158 -17.25 -2.16 -21.11
N PHE A 159 -16.60 -1.05 -20.78
CA PHE A 159 -17.19 0.05 -20.03
C PHE A 159 -16.96 1.40 -20.69
N THR A 160 -17.88 2.33 -20.39
CA THR A 160 -17.67 3.74 -20.73
C THR A 160 -16.62 4.36 -19.81
N GLU A 161 -15.92 5.38 -20.30
CA GLU A 161 -14.92 6.15 -19.51
C GLU A 161 -15.51 6.66 -18.17
N LYS A 162 -16.77 7.12 -18.20
CA LYS A 162 -17.49 7.58 -17.00
C LYS A 162 -17.68 6.46 -15.97
N ARG A 163 -18.00 5.24 -16.41
CA ARG A 163 -18.19 4.10 -15.51
C ARG A 163 -16.86 3.64 -14.91
N VAL A 164 -15.79 3.61 -15.71
CA VAL A 164 -14.44 3.29 -15.22
C VAL A 164 -14.02 4.28 -14.14
N ALA A 165 -14.21 5.59 -14.37
CA ALA A 165 -13.90 6.61 -13.38
C ALA A 165 -14.72 6.44 -12.09
N ALA A 166 -16.02 6.21 -12.19
CA ALA A 166 -16.88 6.04 -11.01
C ALA A 166 -16.49 4.81 -10.17
N VAL A 167 -16.13 3.69 -10.81
CA VAL A 167 -15.63 2.51 -10.10
C VAL A 167 -14.29 2.81 -9.43
N ALA A 168 -13.36 3.48 -10.12
CA ALA A 168 -12.07 3.85 -9.57
C ALA A 168 -12.22 4.74 -8.33
N ASP A 169 -13.10 5.75 -8.38
CA ASP A 169 -13.39 6.65 -7.28
C ASP A 169 -14.02 5.91 -6.09
N MET A 170 -14.98 5.01 -6.36
CA MET A 170 -15.61 4.19 -5.32
C MET A 170 -14.59 3.33 -4.59
N VAL A 171 -13.75 2.62 -5.31
CA VAL A 171 -12.71 1.77 -4.72
C VAL A 171 -11.68 2.61 -3.96
N PHE A 172 -11.32 3.78 -4.50
CA PHE A 172 -10.43 4.71 -3.81
C PHE A 172 -11.00 5.17 -2.46
N LEU A 173 -12.26 5.55 -2.41
CA LEU A 173 -12.90 5.94 -1.16
C LEU A 173 -12.87 4.82 -0.11
N LEU A 174 -13.14 3.57 -0.51
CA LEU A 174 -13.08 2.42 0.38
C LEU A 174 -11.67 2.22 0.96
N PHE A 175 -10.65 2.19 0.12
CA PHE A 175 -9.27 1.98 0.57
C PHE A 175 -8.70 3.17 1.34
N LYS A 176 -9.13 4.39 1.02
CA LYS A 176 -8.79 5.59 1.79
C LYS A 176 -9.32 5.51 3.22
N GLU A 177 -10.58 5.13 3.42
CA GLU A 177 -11.17 4.96 4.75
C GLU A 177 -10.49 3.83 5.54
N MET A 178 -10.16 2.72 4.88
CA MET A 178 -9.38 1.66 5.49
C MET A 178 -8.01 2.17 5.97
N GLY A 179 -7.31 2.92 5.13
CA GLY A 179 -6.01 3.51 5.49
C GLY A 179 -6.09 4.48 6.66
N VAL A 180 -7.18 5.26 6.78
CA VAL A 180 -7.41 6.14 7.92
C VAL A 180 -7.62 5.36 9.21
N LYS A 181 -8.41 4.28 9.18
CA LYS A 181 -8.63 3.41 10.35
C LYS A 181 -7.33 2.78 10.83
N GLU A 182 -6.54 2.21 9.93
CA GLU A 182 -5.24 1.61 10.27
C GLU A 182 -4.26 2.66 10.80
N THR A 183 -4.22 3.84 10.20
CA THR A 183 -3.42 4.97 10.71
C THR A 183 -3.79 5.32 12.13
N THR A 184 -5.08 5.36 12.46
CA THR A 184 -5.59 5.66 13.78
C THR A 184 -5.21 4.58 14.78
N ALA A 185 -5.35 3.30 14.42
CA ALA A 185 -4.96 2.17 15.24
C ALA A 185 -3.45 2.18 15.57
N ILE A 186 -2.61 2.45 14.58
CA ILE A 186 -1.15 2.57 14.78
C ILE A 186 -0.80 3.71 15.74
N LYS A 187 -1.44 4.88 15.59
CA LYS A 187 -1.21 6.03 16.46
C LYS A 187 -1.68 5.77 17.88
N LEU A 188 -2.83 5.13 18.06
CA LEU A 188 -3.38 4.78 19.36
C LEU A 188 -2.45 3.81 20.10
N GLY A 189 -2.02 2.73 19.46
CA GLY A 189 -1.07 1.78 20.04
C GLY A 189 0.27 2.41 20.42
N ALA A 190 0.76 3.38 19.62
CA ALA A 190 1.96 4.13 19.97
C ALA A 190 1.78 5.05 21.19
N LEU A 191 0.58 5.60 21.41
CA LEU A 191 0.25 6.40 22.60
C LEU A 191 0.16 5.52 23.84
N GLU A 192 -0.51 4.39 23.76
CA GLU A 192 -0.60 3.43 24.87
C GLU A 192 0.79 2.96 25.33
N HIS A 193 1.69 2.65 24.38
CA HIS A 193 3.09 2.33 24.70
C HIS A 193 3.83 3.45 25.42
N LYS A 194 3.59 4.71 25.02
CA LYS A 194 4.19 5.88 25.69
C LYS A 194 3.65 6.05 27.11
N GLU A 195 2.35 5.84 27.32
CA GLU A 195 1.72 5.94 28.66
C GLU A 195 2.29 4.88 29.61
N VAL A 196 2.42 3.63 29.17
CA VAL A 196 3.04 2.56 29.95
C VAL A 196 4.47 2.93 30.32
N HIS A 197 5.28 3.41 29.36
CA HIS A 197 6.65 3.83 29.62
C HIS A 197 6.74 4.99 30.60
N LEU A 198 5.87 6.01 30.49
CA LEU A 198 5.80 7.12 31.44
C LEU A 198 5.38 6.67 32.82
N SER A 199 4.45 5.71 32.93
CA SER A 199 4.07 5.11 34.20
C SER A 199 5.26 4.43 34.90
N ASP A 200 6.06 3.67 34.13
CA ASP A 200 7.26 3.02 34.68
C ASP A 200 8.34 4.01 35.13
N ILE A 201 8.54 5.08 34.36
CA ILE A 201 9.45 6.17 34.78
C ILE A 201 8.96 6.82 36.07
N ARG A 202 7.67 7.12 36.20
CA ARG A 202 7.10 7.72 37.42
C ARG A 202 7.30 6.82 38.63
N LYS A 203 7.07 5.49 38.47
CA LYS A 203 7.32 4.52 39.54
C LYS A 203 8.78 4.50 39.98
N ARG A 204 9.72 4.52 39.01
CA ARG A 204 11.17 4.56 39.31
C ARG A 204 11.57 5.85 39.99
N ASN A 205 11.06 6.99 39.54
CA ASN A 205 11.36 8.29 40.15
C ASN A 205 10.86 8.32 41.60
N LYS A 206 9.65 7.86 41.86
CA LYS A 206 9.13 7.78 43.23
C LYS A 206 9.99 6.89 44.14
N LEU A 207 10.44 5.73 43.64
CA LEU A 207 11.34 4.84 44.38
C LEU A 207 12.70 5.53 44.70
N LEU A 208 13.20 6.33 43.78
CA LEU A 208 14.45 7.10 43.96
C LEU A 208 14.25 8.22 45.01
N GLU A 209 13.13 8.95 44.94
CA GLU A 209 12.77 9.99 45.91
C GLU A 209 12.67 9.40 47.32
N ASP A 210 11.99 8.24 47.47
CA ASP A 210 11.87 7.52 48.75
C ASP A 210 13.27 7.12 49.28
N LYS A 211 14.16 6.66 48.37
CA LYS A 211 15.50 6.24 48.74
C LYS A 211 16.39 7.41 49.13
N VAL A 212 16.28 8.55 48.45
CA VAL A 212 16.98 9.79 48.80
C VAL A 212 16.54 10.27 50.17
N SER A 213 15.24 10.32 50.46
CA SER A 213 14.68 10.69 51.76
C SER A 213 15.16 9.76 52.89
N GLN A 214 15.27 8.47 52.62
CA GLN A 214 15.80 7.50 53.57
C GLN A 214 17.28 7.77 53.88
N LEU A 215 18.10 8.02 52.82
CA LEU A 215 19.52 8.31 53.00
C LEU A 215 19.76 9.64 53.70
N GLU A 216 18.97 10.67 53.44
CA GLU A 216 19.01 11.96 54.15
C GLU A 216 18.71 11.77 55.66
N TYR A 217 17.68 10.98 55.97
CA TYR A 217 17.35 10.64 57.35
C TYR A 217 18.49 9.88 58.07
N GLU A 218 19.13 8.92 57.41
CA GLU A 218 20.29 8.19 57.98
C GLU A 218 21.52 9.08 58.13
N LEU A 219 21.77 10.04 57.24
CA LEU A 219 22.80 11.06 57.34
C LEU A 219 22.59 11.96 58.58
N LEU A 220 21.36 12.46 58.77
CA LEU A 220 20.99 13.30 59.90
C LEU A 220 21.16 12.56 61.23
N LYS A 221 20.96 11.25 61.24
CA LYS A 221 21.18 10.41 62.46
C LYS A 221 22.63 9.99 62.66
N GLY A 222 23.57 10.45 61.83
CA GLY A 222 25.00 10.15 62.00
C GLY A 222 25.38 8.69 61.78
N LYS A 223 24.52 7.91 61.07
CA LYS A 223 24.76 6.51 60.76
C LYS A 223 25.55 6.24 59.51
N LEU A 224 25.73 7.24 58.63
CA LEU A 224 26.55 7.13 57.41
C LEU A 224 27.97 7.62 57.63
N PRO A 225 29.00 6.95 57.13
CA PRO A 225 30.38 7.41 57.21
C PRO A 225 30.57 8.74 56.49
N LYS A 226 31.33 9.69 57.09
CA LYS A 226 31.60 11.01 56.54
C LYS A 226 32.24 11.03 55.15
N GLN A 227 32.70 9.89 54.64
CA GLN A 227 33.29 9.75 53.28
C GLN A 227 32.31 9.98 52.12
N PHE A 228 30.98 9.90 52.36
CA PHE A 228 29.97 10.15 51.35
C PHE A 228 29.62 11.65 51.13
N MET A 229 30.07 12.53 52.04
CA MET A 229 29.73 13.96 51.98
C MET A 229 30.64 14.81 51.06
N LEU A 230 31.65 14.22 50.42
CA LEU A 230 32.64 14.97 49.60
C LEU A 230 32.37 14.91 48.08
N ASN A 231 31.31 14.24 47.66
CA ASN A 231 30.98 14.08 46.22
C ASN A 231 29.52 14.49 45.89
N LEU A 232 28.88 15.29 46.69
CA LEU A 232 27.65 16.03 46.40
C LEU A 232 28.01 17.52 46.30
#